data_202bc167d92afb5e1684a3f886433579
#
_entry.id   202bc167d92afb5e1684a3f886433579
#
_cell.length_a   1.000
_cell.length_b   1.000
_cell.length_c   1.000
_cell.angle_alpha   90.00
_cell.angle_beta   90.00
_cell.angle_gamma   90.00
#
_symmetry.space_group_name_H-M   'P 1'
#
loop_
_entity.id
_entity.type
_entity.pdbx_description
1 polymer ?
#
loop_
_entity_poly.entity_id
_entity_poly.type
_entity_poly.pdbx_seq_one_letter_code
_entity_poly.pdbx_strand_id
1 'polypeptide(L)'
;MRPTLRFAKTACALMCSALLSAAAHGAMVELADNELSEVTGQAFINLTTDSNAGINYTRLNFGMDIDTQLNMNKLKLGLYGRTGEAANTADINIDNFALGSVNADDTINPFRISNPFLELAYKNNKVVGVRLGFGEAQGHLSGNINTYTGNLAIDIFGKGSYLGPKITCGWDFIVCLPAKGLVSGVWANEDFKAEASLVNGSGNADPVRGTMAGLTNGTKLSMPDSSAAANFLLGLFTSQNCGLLGVNTCFNLSDYGSIPIGKFDNQTQQFTGTANGVFLSMQTENVQWRDQQDASKFITALAGAFMNIPRNADGTAAITLSFQQALEGIARKDTCLGSATHGC
;
A
#
# COMPACT_ATOMS: atom_id res chain seq x y z
N MET A 1 41.48 84.50 8.24
CA MET A 1 40.13 84.56 7.67
C MET A 1 39.85 83.33 6.82
N ARG A 2 39.10 82.37 7.34
CA ARG A 2 38.62 81.17 6.60
C ARG A 2 37.13 80.91 6.94
N PRO A 3 36.15 81.43 6.19
CA PRO A 3 34.76 81.03 6.41
C PRO A 3 34.19 80.12 5.34
N THR A 4 34.96 79.55 4.38
CA THR A 4 34.40 78.88 3.21
C THR A 4 34.29 77.33 3.38
N LEU A 5 34.79 76.75 4.48
CA LEU A 5 34.84 75.29 4.62
C LEU A 5 33.62 74.68 5.37
N ARG A 6 32.78 75.50 6.01
CA ARG A 6 31.63 75.01 6.78
C ARG A 6 30.38 74.83 5.92
N PHE A 7 30.19 75.60 4.86
CA PHE A 7 29.02 75.48 3.98
C PHE A 7 29.09 74.29 3.07
N ALA A 8 30.27 73.85 2.66
CA ALA A 8 30.43 72.66 1.79
C ALA A 8 30.13 71.36 2.51
N LYS A 9 30.35 71.26 3.81
CA LYS A 9 30.08 70.04 4.59
C LYS A 9 28.59 69.83 4.89
N THR A 10 27.84 70.90 5.08
CA THR A 10 26.39 70.88 5.29
C THR A 10 25.61 70.59 4.02
N ALA A 11 26.08 71.06 2.88
CA ALA A 11 25.45 70.78 1.58
C ALA A 11 25.59 69.30 1.14
N CYS A 12 26.78 68.71 1.45
CA CYS A 12 27.03 67.30 1.13
C CYS A 12 26.25 66.34 2.04
N ALA A 13 26.03 66.68 3.33
CA ALA A 13 25.20 65.91 4.23
C ALA A 13 23.71 65.93 3.88
N LEU A 14 23.20 67.03 3.41
CA LEU A 14 21.79 67.14 2.94
C LEU A 14 21.53 66.45 1.59
N MET A 15 22.51 66.40 0.70
CA MET A 15 22.39 65.60 -0.55
C MET A 15 22.47 64.08 -0.30
N CYS A 16 23.31 63.63 0.64
CA CYS A 16 23.34 62.19 0.99
C CYS A 16 22.05 61.73 1.68
N SER A 17 21.40 62.57 2.51
CA SER A 17 20.13 62.16 3.15
C SER A 17 18.95 62.15 2.16
N ALA A 18 18.98 62.99 1.12
CA ALA A 18 17.93 62.99 0.07
C ALA A 18 18.06 61.80 -0.90
N LEU A 19 19.28 61.26 -1.08
CA LEU A 19 19.50 60.07 -1.92
C LEU A 19 19.17 58.72 -1.20
N LEU A 20 19.23 58.71 0.12
CA LEU A 20 18.84 57.54 0.90
C LEU A 20 17.33 57.38 1.11
N SER A 21 16.58 58.45 1.00
CA SER A 21 15.10 58.42 1.08
C SER A 21 14.39 58.01 -0.23
N ALA A 22 15.10 58.02 -1.37
CA ALA A 22 14.54 57.59 -2.65
C ALA A 22 14.63 56.07 -2.92
N ALA A 23 15.41 55.34 -2.09
CA ALA A 23 15.65 53.92 -2.29
C ALA A 23 14.72 52.99 -1.47
N ALA A 24 13.77 53.56 -0.70
CA ALA A 24 12.93 52.75 0.21
C ALA A 24 11.45 52.61 -0.22
N HIS A 25 11.15 52.98 -1.46
CA HIS A 25 9.85 52.66 -2.02
C HIS A 25 10.00 51.39 -2.84
N GLY A 26 10.14 50.24 -2.14
CA GLY A 26 9.84 48.96 -2.73
C GLY A 26 8.35 49.00 -3.12
N ALA A 27 8.05 49.26 -4.37
CA ALA A 27 6.72 49.08 -4.90
C ALA A 27 6.37 47.59 -4.68
N MET A 28 5.45 47.30 -3.76
CA MET A 28 4.78 46.04 -3.75
C MET A 28 3.99 45.95 -5.05
N VAL A 29 4.52 45.22 -6.01
CA VAL A 29 3.82 44.86 -7.24
C VAL A 29 2.87 43.73 -6.83
N GLU A 30 1.58 43.94 -7.05
CA GLU A 30 0.59 42.89 -6.88
C GLU A 30 0.89 41.81 -7.90
N LEU A 31 1.27 40.61 -7.40
CA LEU A 31 1.55 39.43 -8.23
C LEU A 31 0.23 39.00 -8.87
N ALA A 32 0.26 38.73 -10.16
CA ALA A 32 -0.90 38.16 -10.84
C ALA A 32 -1.16 36.74 -10.32
N ASP A 33 -2.40 36.27 -10.39
CA ASP A 33 -2.81 34.95 -9.87
C ASP A 33 -1.96 33.77 -10.43
N ASN A 34 -1.46 33.90 -11.64
CA ASN A 34 -0.54 32.93 -12.24
C ASN A 34 0.88 33.00 -11.63
N GLU A 35 1.37 34.18 -11.25
CA GLU A 35 2.67 34.36 -10.58
C GLU A 35 2.59 33.98 -9.11
N LEU A 36 1.44 34.22 -8.45
CA LEU A 36 1.15 33.71 -7.11
C LEU A 36 1.14 32.17 -7.12
N SER A 37 0.69 31.57 -8.21
CA SER A 37 0.66 30.15 -8.48
C SER A 37 2.03 29.51 -8.61
N GLU A 38 3.04 30.26 -9.07
CA GLU A 38 4.43 29.77 -9.21
C GLU A 38 5.31 29.99 -7.97
N VAL A 39 5.01 31.00 -7.16
CA VAL A 39 5.90 31.44 -6.06
C VAL A 39 5.54 30.89 -4.69
N THR A 40 4.29 30.52 -4.49
CA THR A 40 3.90 29.96 -3.20
C THR A 40 3.99 28.46 -3.25
N GLY A 41 4.41 27.82 -2.18
CA GLY A 41 4.28 26.40 -1.90
C GLY A 41 2.95 25.81 -2.34
N GLN A 42 2.70 26.01 -3.58
CA GLN A 42 1.65 25.52 -4.43
C GLN A 42 1.69 24.04 -4.32
N ALA A 43 0.69 23.45 -3.92
CA ALA A 43 0.56 22.03 -3.84
C ALA A 43 0.85 21.39 -2.48
N PHE A 44 1.08 22.12 -1.41
CA PHE A 44 0.97 21.50 -0.11
C PHE A 44 -0.48 21.01 0.15
N ILE A 45 -1.46 21.76 -0.30
CA ILE A 45 -2.88 21.39 -0.23
C ILE A 45 -3.57 21.74 -1.55
N ASN A 46 -4.16 20.75 -2.21
CA ASN A 46 -4.94 20.89 -3.42
C ASN A 46 -6.32 20.24 -3.26
N LEU A 47 -7.38 20.99 -3.56
CA LEU A 47 -8.75 20.50 -3.52
C LEU A 47 -9.19 20.11 -4.93
N THR A 48 -9.67 18.87 -5.09
CA THR A 48 -10.26 18.40 -6.35
C THR A 48 -11.67 17.87 -6.11
N THR A 49 -12.53 18.01 -7.11
CA THR A 49 -13.90 17.51 -7.08
C THR A 49 -14.16 16.59 -8.25
N ASP A 50 -15.02 15.60 -8.05
CA ASP A 50 -15.41 14.62 -9.05
C ASP A 50 -16.84 14.15 -8.82
N SER A 51 -17.43 13.44 -9.78
CA SER A 51 -18.76 12.84 -9.62
C SER A 51 -18.86 11.53 -10.37
N ASN A 52 -19.57 10.56 -9.80
CA ASN A 52 -19.86 9.28 -10.42
C ASN A 52 -21.13 8.65 -9.85
N ALA A 53 -22.01 8.16 -10.71
CA ALA A 53 -23.22 7.42 -10.33
C ALA A 53 -24.08 8.12 -9.23
N GLY A 54 -24.19 9.45 -9.28
CA GLY A 54 -24.98 10.25 -8.32
C GLY A 54 -24.29 10.49 -6.97
N ILE A 55 -23.03 10.14 -6.85
CA ILE A 55 -22.16 10.47 -5.72
C ILE A 55 -21.19 11.58 -6.18
N ASN A 56 -21.07 12.63 -5.38
CA ASN A 56 -20.09 13.70 -5.55
C ASN A 56 -18.92 13.44 -4.61
N TYR A 57 -17.71 13.69 -5.09
CA TYR A 57 -16.47 13.51 -4.35
C TYR A 57 -15.76 14.84 -4.17
N THR A 58 -15.20 15.03 -2.99
CA THR A 58 -14.29 16.15 -2.70
C THR A 58 -13.03 15.56 -2.10
N ARG A 59 -11.89 15.75 -2.76
CA ARG A 59 -10.60 15.25 -2.33
C ARG A 59 -9.69 16.40 -1.96
N LEU A 60 -9.11 16.31 -0.79
CA LEU A 60 -8.04 17.16 -0.28
C LEU A 60 -6.72 16.40 -0.44
N ASN A 61 -5.89 16.83 -1.38
CA ASN A 61 -4.57 16.23 -1.63
C ASN A 61 -3.51 17.01 -0.86
N PHE A 62 -2.59 16.29 -0.22
CA PHE A 62 -1.44 16.84 0.48
C PHE A 62 -0.17 16.51 -0.29
N GLY A 63 0.49 17.54 -0.85
CA GLY A 63 1.75 17.39 -1.58
C GLY A 63 2.94 17.24 -0.63
N MET A 64 2.94 16.19 0.19
CA MET A 64 3.99 15.93 1.17
C MET A 64 4.40 14.48 1.19
N ASP A 65 5.60 14.22 1.70
CA ASP A 65 6.08 12.92 2.08
C ASP A 65 6.06 12.78 3.60
N ILE A 66 5.61 11.63 4.10
CA ILE A 66 5.50 11.33 5.52
C ILE A 66 6.28 10.06 5.80
N ASP A 67 7.28 10.16 6.67
CA ASP A 67 7.92 9.01 7.30
C ASP A 67 7.28 8.80 8.68
N THR A 68 6.65 7.65 8.90
CA THR A 68 5.92 7.36 10.13
C THR A 68 6.34 6.07 10.78
N GLN A 69 6.37 6.08 12.12
CA GLN A 69 6.44 4.92 12.98
C GLN A 69 5.20 4.96 13.88
N LEU A 70 4.30 4.02 13.71
CA LEU A 70 3.02 3.96 14.45
C LEU A 70 2.87 2.62 15.14
N ASN A 71 2.48 2.64 16.40
CA ASN A 71 2.11 1.45 17.17
C ASN A 71 0.76 1.67 17.83
N MET A 72 -0.13 0.69 17.71
CA MET A 72 -1.45 0.68 18.35
C MET A 72 -1.76 -0.72 18.87
N ASN A 73 -2.30 -0.84 20.06
CA ASN A 73 -2.70 -2.14 20.62
C ASN A 73 -3.73 -2.85 19.73
N LYS A 74 -4.60 -2.07 19.09
CA LYS A 74 -5.66 -2.62 18.24
C LYS A 74 -6.19 -1.61 17.24
N LEU A 75 -6.28 -2.02 15.98
CA LEU A 75 -7.03 -1.34 14.94
C LEU A 75 -8.32 -2.13 14.68
N LYS A 76 -9.47 -1.57 15.08
CA LYS A 76 -10.77 -2.22 14.91
C LYS A 76 -11.75 -1.26 14.26
N LEU A 77 -12.14 -1.53 13.02
CA LEU A 77 -13.00 -0.68 12.20
C LEU A 77 -14.19 -1.47 11.66
N GLY A 78 -15.32 -0.80 11.47
CA GLY A 78 -16.52 -1.43 10.92
C GLY A 78 -17.12 -2.50 11.84
N LEU A 79 -17.23 -2.21 13.15
CA LEU A 79 -17.86 -3.10 14.12
C LEU A 79 -19.39 -2.97 14.05
N TYR A 80 -20.04 -3.82 13.29
CA TYR A 80 -21.52 -3.90 13.20
C TYR A 80 -21.94 -5.29 12.71
N GLY A 81 -23.21 -5.65 12.95
CA GLY A 81 -23.75 -6.92 12.47
C GLY A 81 -23.89 -6.96 10.95
N ARG A 82 -23.36 -8.00 10.31
CA ARG A 82 -23.63 -8.37 8.92
C ARG A 82 -24.46 -9.65 8.91
N THR A 83 -25.38 -9.77 7.97
CA THR A 83 -26.16 -11.00 7.77
C THR A 83 -25.22 -12.15 7.37
N GLY A 84 -25.29 -13.25 8.12
CA GLY A 84 -24.45 -14.42 7.89
C GLY A 84 -23.09 -14.40 8.61
N GLU A 85 -22.75 -13.29 9.28
CA GLU A 85 -21.51 -13.13 10.02
C GLU A 85 -21.71 -13.27 11.54
N ALA A 86 -20.64 -13.65 12.24
CA ALA A 86 -20.68 -13.70 13.70
C ALA A 86 -20.93 -12.31 14.31
N ALA A 87 -21.73 -12.25 15.38
CA ALA A 87 -21.97 -11.01 16.10
C ALA A 87 -20.65 -10.42 16.62
N ASN A 88 -20.57 -9.09 16.63
CA ASN A 88 -19.38 -8.34 17.09
C ASN A 88 -18.09 -8.55 16.27
N THR A 89 -18.19 -9.05 15.05
CA THR A 89 -17.05 -9.10 14.11
C THR A 89 -16.88 -7.73 13.46
N ALA A 90 -15.64 -7.26 13.35
CA ALA A 90 -15.31 -6.03 12.65
C ALA A 90 -14.90 -6.33 11.21
N ASP A 91 -15.08 -5.35 10.31
CA ASP A 91 -14.62 -5.47 8.92
C ASP A 91 -13.09 -5.53 8.84
N ILE A 92 -12.41 -4.74 9.67
CA ILE A 92 -10.95 -4.76 9.83
C ILE A 92 -10.66 -4.91 11.32
N ASN A 93 -9.93 -5.95 11.70
CA ASN A 93 -9.50 -6.20 13.06
C ASN A 93 -8.07 -6.70 13.07
N ILE A 94 -7.16 -5.85 13.53
CA ILE A 94 -5.73 -6.14 13.61
C ILE A 94 -5.27 -5.83 15.03
N ASP A 95 -4.82 -6.86 15.74
CA ASP A 95 -4.21 -6.69 17.06
C ASP A 95 -2.74 -6.32 16.92
N ASN A 96 -2.24 -5.49 17.83
CA ASN A 96 -0.86 -4.99 17.81
C ASN A 96 -0.47 -4.39 16.45
N PHE A 97 -1.34 -3.55 15.90
CA PHE A 97 -1.10 -2.91 14.60
C PHE A 97 0.08 -1.95 14.67
N ALA A 98 0.98 -2.04 13.69
CA ALA A 98 2.08 -1.10 13.56
C ALA A 98 2.39 -0.79 12.09
N LEU A 99 2.88 0.42 11.85
CA LEU A 99 3.49 0.84 10.59
C LEU A 99 4.95 1.18 10.84
N GLY A 100 5.83 0.69 9.96
CA GLY A 100 7.28 0.77 10.12
C GLY A 100 7.84 -0.37 10.96
N SER A 101 9.16 -0.41 11.07
CA SER A 101 9.90 -1.41 11.87
C SER A 101 11.17 -0.80 12.44
N VAL A 102 11.76 -1.49 13.40
CA VAL A 102 13.03 -1.14 14.01
C VAL A 102 14.03 -2.27 13.78
N ASN A 103 15.25 -1.93 13.40
CA ASN A 103 16.34 -2.89 13.23
C ASN A 103 16.97 -3.23 14.58
N ALA A 104 17.77 -4.30 14.60
CA ALA A 104 18.49 -4.73 15.80
C ALA A 104 19.51 -3.71 16.35
N ASP A 105 19.90 -2.74 15.54
CA ASP A 105 20.78 -1.61 15.91
C ASP A 105 20.01 -0.35 16.33
N ASP A 106 18.70 -0.47 16.63
CA ASP A 106 17.77 0.62 16.96
C ASP A 106 17.55 1.64 15.83
N THR A 107 17.98 1.36 14.62
CA THR A 107 17.63 2.22 13.47
C THR A 107 16.18 2.00 13.04
N ILE A 108 15.48 3.11 12.75
CA ILE A 108 14.08 3.09 12.32
C ILE A 108 14.01 2.87 10.82
N ASN A 109 13.19 1.90 10.40
CA ASN A 109 12.70 1.75 9.04
C ASN A 109 11.26 2.27 8.99
N PRO A 110 11.06 3.56 8.68
CA PRO A 110 9.73 4.15 8.71
C PRO A 110 8.84 3.57 7.63
N PHE A 111 7.54 3.61 7.87
CA PHE A 111 6.56 3.47 6.81
C PHE A 111 6.44 4.80 6.09
N ARG A 112 6.74 4.82 4.79
CA ARG A 112 6.75 6.00 3.94
C ARG A 112 5.45 6.13 3.20
N ILE A 113 4.91 7.35 3.18
CA ILE A 113 3.69 7.72 2.50
C ILE A 113 3.98 8.98 1.68
N SER A 114 3.75 8.92 0.37
CA SER A 114 3.84 10.09 -0.50
C SER A 114 2.46 10.52 -0.98
N ASN A 115 2.27 11.83 -1.04
CA ASN A 115 1.03 12.45 -1.52
C ASN A 115 -0.24 11.85 -0.87
N PRO A 116 -0.37 11.86 0.47
CA PRO A 116 -1.59 11.41 1.11
C PRO A 116 -2.77 12.31 0.74
N PHE A 117 -3.98 11.76 0.82
CA PHE A 117 -5.19 12.53 0.57
C PHE A 117 -6.35 12.06 1.46
N LEU A 118 -7.24 13.00 1.75
CA LEU A 118 -8.54 12.73 2.35
C LEU A 118 -9.62 13.00 1.31
N GLU A 119 -10.53 12.06 1.12
CA GLU A 119 -11.63 12.21 0.17
C GLU A 119 -12.96 11.90 0.84
N LEU A 120 -13.94 12.75 0.57
CA LEU A 120 -15.30 12.62 1.06
C LEU A 120 -16.24 12.31 -0.11
N ALA A 121 -17.12 11.34 0.08
CA ALA A 121 -18.19 11.00 -0.85
C ALA A 121 -19.53 11.52 -0.31
N TYR A 122 -20.25 12.24 -1.15
CA TYR A 122 -21.53 12.85 -0.79
C TYR A 122 -22.65 12.33 -1.69
N LYS A 123 -23.78 12.04 -1.08
CA LYS A 123 -25.04 11.74 -1.76
C LYS A 123 -26.18 12.49 -1.10
N ASN A 124 -26.97 13.21 -1.89
CA ASN A 124 -28.06 14.04 -1.38
C ASN A 124 -27.61 14.98 -0.24
N ASN A 125 -26.49 15.66 -0.39
CA ASN A 125 -25.87 16.56 0.58
C ASN A 125 -25.47 15.92 1.92
N LYS A 126 -25.37 14.61 1.97
CA LYS A 126 -24.88 13.87 3.18
C LYS A 126 -23.58 13.16 2.84
N VAL A 127 -22.64 13.17 3.75
CA VAL A 127 -21.44 12.35 3.66
C VAL A 127 -21.82 10.89 3.79
N VAL A 128 -21.58 10.10 2.76
CA VAL A 128 -21.83 8.65 2.72
C VAL A 128 -20.55 7.83 2.78
N GLY A 129 -19.39 8.46 2.59
CA GLY A 129 -18.10 7.79 2.69
C GLY A 129 -16.95 8.75 2.96
N VAL A 130 -15.92 8.23 3.61
CA VAL A 130 -14.63 8.88 3.84
C VAL A 130 -13.53 7.93 3.40
N ARG A 131 -12.56 8.41 2.63
CA ARG A 131 -11.38 7.66 2.18
C ARG A 131 -10.11 8.41 2.57
N LEU A 132 -9.20 7.73 3.27
CA LEU A 132 -7.82 8.13 3.48
C LEU A 132 -6.95 7.31 2.53
N GLY A 133 -6.31 7.94 1.58
CA GLY A 133 -5.50 7.25 0.59
C GLY A 133 -4.08 7.81 0.51
N PHE A 134 -3.21 7.01 -0.10
CA PHE A 134 -1.80 7.32 -0.29
C PHE A 134 -1.51 7.28 -1.78
N GLY A 135 -0.88 8.32 -2.32
CA GLY A 135 -0.37 8.32 -3.69
C GLY A 135 0.60 7.16 -3.87
N GLU A 136 1.55 7.07 -2.94
CA GLU A 136 2.48 5.95 -2.83
C GLU A 136 2.65 5.54 -1.37
N ALA A 137 2.90 4.25 -1.15
CA ALA A 137 3.17 3.69 0.17
C ALA A 137 4.30 2.67 0.13
N GLN A 138 5.15 2.66 1.16
CA GLN A 138 6.26 1.72 1.28
C GLN A 138 6.63 1.49 2.73
N GLY A 139 6.78 0.23 3.13
CA GLY A 139 7.23 -0.12 4.48
C GLY A 139 6.54 -1.38 5.01
N HIS A 140 6.81 -1.72 6.26
CA HIS A 140 6.18 -2.87 6.89
C HIS A 140 4.88 -2.46 7.60
N LEU A 141 3.82 -3.21 7.32
CA LEU A 141 2.59 -3.24 8.09
C LEU A 141 2.65 -4.48 8.99
N SER A 142 2.67 -4.27 10.29
CA SER A 142 2.77 -5.35 11.27
C SER A 142 1.50 -5.47 12.09
N GLY A 143 1.19 -6.69 12.52
CA GLY A 143 0.05 -6.95 13.37
C GLY A 143 -0.49 -8.37 13.21
N ASN A 144 -1.37 -8.76 14.11
CA ASN A 144 -2.11 -10.00 14.02
C ASN A 144 -3.46 -9.74 13.35
N ILE A 145 -3.56 -10.06 12.07
CA ILE A 145 -4.75 -9.76 11.26
C ILE A 145 -5.80 -10.84 11.53
N ASN A 146 -6.84 -10.49 12.29
CA ASN A 146 -7.95 -11.39 12.60
C ASN A 146 -9.05 -11.36 11.53
N THR A 147 -9.38 -10.16 11.01
CA THR A 147 -10.31 -10.01 9.87
C THR A 147 -9.87 -8.86 8.97
N TYR A 148 -10.13 -9.02 7.69
CA TYR A 148 -9.82 -8.04 6.67
C TYR A 148 -10.98 -7.95 5.67
N THR A 149 -11.44 -6.74 5.39
CA THR A 149 -12.42 -6.47 4.32
C THR A 149 -11.78 -5.54 3.29
N GLY A 150 -11.73 -5.99 2.04
CA GLY A 150 -11.17 -5.19 0.96
C GLY A 150 -10.46 -5.98 -0.11
N ASN A 151 -9.53 -5.32 -0.78
CA ASN A 151 -8.65 -5.91 -1.77
C ASN A 151 -7.26 -6.13 -1.17
N LEU A 152 -6.74 -7.32 -1.36
CA LEU A 152 -5.39 -7.70 -0.95
C LEU A 152 -4.71 -8.44 -2.11
N ALA A 153 -3.82 -7.74 -2.80
CA ALA A 153 -3.07 -8.32 -3.91
C ALA A 153 -1.68 -8.75 -3.45
N ILE A 154 -1.37 -10.02 -3.66
CA ILE A 154 -0.10 -10.64 -3.27
C ILE A 154 0.49 -11.37 -4.48
N ASP A 155 1.75 -11.12 -4.79
CA ASP A 155 2.56 -11.95 -5.68
C ASP A 155 3.48 -12.84 -4.84
N ILE A 156 3.47 -14.13 -5.12
CA ILE A 156 4.30 -15.12 -4.43
C ILE A 156 5.32 -15.65 -5.44
N PHE A 157 6.61 -15.53 -5.12
CA PHE A 157 7.71 -15.96 -5.97
C PHE A 157 8.58 -17.03 -5.29
N GLY A 158 9.20 -17.87 -6.09
CA GLY A 158 10.21 -18.78 -5.59
C GLY A 158 10.72 -19.77 -6.63
N LYS A 159 11.82 -20.42 -6.29
CA LYS A 159 12.45 -21.42 -7.15
C LYS A 159 11.71 -22.77 -7.13
N GLY A 160 11.75 -23.47 -8.25
CA GLY A 160 11.23 -24.83 -8.34
C GLY A 160 11.89 -25.79 -7.34
N SER A 161 13.18 -25.58 -7.02
CA SER A 161 13.91 -26.34 -6.01
C SER A 161 13.29 -26.26 -4.62
N TYR A 162 12.60 -25.15 -4.26
CA TYR A 162 11.86 -25.03 -3.00
C TYR A 162 10.47 -25.68 -3.10
N LEU A 163 9.75 -25.43 -4.21
CA LEU A 163 8.39 -25.91 -4.39
C LEU A 163 8.32 -27.42 -4.63
N GLY A 164 9.21 -27.97 -5.45
CA GLY A 164 9.18 -29.36 -5.87
C GLY A 164 9.15 -30.39 -4.72
N PRO A 165 10.01 -30.28 -3.67
CA PRO A 165 9.95 -31.14 -2.50
C PRO A 165 8.63 -31.07 -1.73
N LYS A 166 7.94 -29.91 -1.75
CA LYS A 166 6.66 -29.70 -1.07
C LYS A 166 5.47 -30.33 -1.82
N ILE A 167 5.63 -30.65 -3.12
CA ILE A 167 4.60 -31.33 -3.91
C ILE A 167 4.37 -32.73 -3.34
N THR A 168 3.13 -33.01 -2.93
CA THR A 168 2.70 -34.30 -2.41
C THR A 168 1.65 -34.90 -3.31
N CYS A 169 2.00 -36.01 -3.97
CA CYS A 169 1.09 -36.71 -4.87
C CYS A 169 0.18 -37.63 -4.08
N GLY A 170 -1.13 -37.33 -4.09
CA GLY A 170 -2.16 -38.23 -3.55
C GLY A 170 -2.61 -39.29 -4.55
N TRP A 171 -3.91 -39.49 -4.69
CA TRP A 171 -4.50 -40.47 -5.62
C TRP A 171 -4.24 -40.18 -7.09
N ASP A 172 -3.98 -38.92 -7.45
CA ASP A 172 -3.73 -38.47 -8.84
C ASP A 172 -2.22 -38.50 -9.18
N PHE A 173 -1.56 -39.64 -8.84
CA PHE A 173 -0.12 -39.77 -9.00
C PHE A 173 0.33 -39.82 -10.48
N ILE A 174 -0.55 -40.18 -11.42
CA ILE A 174 -0.22 -40.29 -12.85
C ILE A 174 0.18 -38.91 -13.42
N VAL A 175 -0.49 -37.85 -13.02
CA VAL A 175 -0.22 -36.48 -13.48
C VAL A 175 0.72 -35.75 -12.52
N CYS A 176 0.58 -35.99 -11.23
CA CYS A 176 1.36 -35.30 -10.21
C CYS A 176 2.84 -35.70 -10.18
N LEU A 177 3.20 -37.02 -10.32
CA LEU A 177 4.58 -37.46 -10.30
C LEU A 177 5.44 -36.86 -11.42
N PRO A 178 5.00 -36.81 -12.70
CA PRO A 178 5.73 -36.11 -13.73
C PRO A 178 5.88 -34.61 -13.44
N ALA A 179 4.82 -33.95 -12.94
CA ALA A 179 4.89 -32.54 -12.56
C ALA A 179 5.92 -32.31 -11.44
N LYS A 180 5.92 -33.13 -10.40
CA LYS A 180 6.93 -33.08 -9.33
C LYS A 180 8.34 -33.26 -9.88
N GLY A 181 8.55 -34.23 -10.77
CA GLY A 181 9.83 -34.49 -11.43
C GLY A 181 10.32 -33.29 -12.25
N LEU A 182 9.42 -32.64 -13.00
CA LEU A 182 9.74 -31.42 -13.76
C LEU A 182 10.10 -30.27 -12.82
N VAL A 183 9.29 -29.97 -11.82
CA VAL A 183 9.50 -28.85 -10.89
C VAL A 183 10.75 -29.06 -10.04
N SER A 184 11.01 -30.28 -9.54
CA SER A 184 12.17 -30.59 -8.71
C SER A 184 13.47 -30.76 -9.52
N GLY A 185 13.37 -31.09 -10.80
CA GLY A 185 14.50 -31.42 -11.69
C GLY A 185 14.73 -30.35 -12.75
N VAL A 186 14.00 -30.45 -13.87
CA VAL A 186 14.21 -29.60 -15.06
C VAL A 186 14.02 -28.11 -14.73
N TRP A 187 13.02 -27.78 -13.93
CA TRP A 187 12.66 -26.42 -13.56
C TRP A 187 13.10 -26.03 -12.12
N ALA A 188 14.02 -26.77 -11.53
CA ALA A 188 14.47 -26.50 -10.15
C ALA A 188 15.02 -25.07 -9.95
N ASN A 189 15.72 -24.55 -10.97
CA ASN A 189 16.33 -23.22 -10.94
C ASN A 189 15.43 -22.12 -11.55
N GLU A 190 14.29 -22.50 -12.11
CA GLU A 190 13.33 -21.53 -12.68
C GLU A 190 12.56 -20.78 -11.59
N ASP A 191 12.22 -19.53 -11.86
CA ASP A 191 11.38 -18.73 -11.00
C ASP A 191 9.90 -18.97 -11.31
N PHE A 192 9.17 -19.34 -10.28
CA PHE A 192 7.72 -19.51 -10.32
C PHE A 192 7.04 -18.30 -9.69
N LYS A 193 5.91 -17.93 -10.25
CA LYS A 193 5.02 -16.90 -9.73
C LYS A 193 3.62 -17.47 -9.52
N ALA A 194 3.00 -17.11 -8.39
CA ALA A 194 1.58 -17.30 -8.11
C ALA A 194 0.96 -15.99 -7.64
N GLU A 195 -0.32 -15.79 -7.97
CA GLU A 195 -1.08 -14.62 -7.54
C GLU A 195 -2.08 -15.04 -6.46
N ALA A 196 -2.03 -14.35 -5.33
CA ALA A 196 -2.90 -14.60 -4.20
C ALA A 196 -3.75 -13.37 -3.85
N SER A 197 -4.88 -13.64 -3.22
CA SER A 197 -5.82 -12.64 -2.71
C SER A 197 -6.56 -13.19 -1.49
N LEU A 198 -7.56 -12.45 -0.99
CA LEU A 198 -8.41 -12.93 0.11
C LEU A 198 -9.25 -14.13 -0.36
N VAL A 199 -9.20 -15.22 0.41
CA VAL A 199 -9.92 -16.45 0.12
C VAL A 199 -10.54 -17.04 1.39
N ASN A 200 -11.56 -17.86 1.23
CA ASN A 200 -12.07 -18.72 2.31
C ASN A 200 -11.36 -20.09 2.30
N GLY A 201 -11.67 -20.94 3.29
CA GLY A 201 -11.10 -22.27 3.41
C GLY A 201 -11.43 -23.26 2.27
N SER A 202 -12.26 -22.87 1.30
CA SER A 202 -12.55 -23.61 0.07
C SER A 202 -11.86 -23.02 -1.16
N GLY A 203 -10.97 -22.00 -0.99
CA GLY A 203 -10.28 -21.35 -2.09
C GLY A 203 -11.13 -20.41 -2.94
N ASN A 204 -12.34 -20.06 -2.51
CA ASN A 204 -13.14 -19.04 -3.18
C ASN A 204 -12.76 -17.65 -2.67
N ALA A 205 -12.88 -16.64 -3.54
CA ALA A 205 -12.66 -15.25 -3.14
C ALA A 205 -13.55 -14.87 -1.97
N ASP A 206 -12.96 -14.24 -0.94
CA ASP A 206 -13.63 -13.83 0.29
C ASP A 206 -13.18 -12.42 0.73
N PRO A 207 -13.67 -11.38 0.03
CA PRO A 207 -13.22 -10.01 0.27
C PRO A 207 -13.86 -9.36 1.51
N VAL A 208 -14.73 -10.05 2.24
CA VAL A 208 -15.49 -9.51 3.39
C VAL A 208 -15.15 -10.27 4.64
N ARG A 209 -14.50 -9.59 5.59
CA ARG A 209 -14.07 -10.19 6.87
C ARG A 209 -13.27 -11.47 6.68
N GLY A 210 -12.55 -11.54 5.57
CA GLY A 210 -11.67 -12.66 5.24
C GLY A 210 -10.61 -12.86 6.33
N THR A 211 -10.33 -14.11 6.63
CA THR A 211 -9.33 -14.52 7.64
C THR A 211 -8.13 -15.19 6.99
N MET A 212 -8.21 -15.45 5.70
CA MET A 212 -7.20 -16.16 4.92
C MET A 212 -6.85 -15.41 3.64
N ALA A 213 -5.61 -15.54 3.21
CA ALA A 213 -5.15 -15.20 1.87
C ALA A 213 -4.67 -16.47 1.17
N GLY A 214 -4.67 -16.45 -0.16
CA GLY A 214 -4.21 -17.60 -0.92
C GLY A 214 -4.57 -17.54 -2.39
N LEU A 215 -4.32 -18.64 -3.10
CA LEU A 215 -4.66 -18.78 -4.50
C LEU A 215 -6.15 -19.09 -4.63
N THR A 216 -6.88 -18.25 -5.36
CA THR A 216 -8.28 -18.56 -5.70
C THR A 216 -8.38 -19.79 -6.59
N ASN A 217 -9.51 -20.49 -6.50
CA ASN A 217 -9.80 -21.62 -7.37
C ASN A 217 -9.60 -21.25 -8.84
N GLY A 218 -8.88 -22.07 -9.60
CA GLY A 218 -8.52 -21.82 -10.98
C GLY A 218 -7.22 -21.02 -11.19
N THR A 219 -6.61 -20.49 -10.15
CA THR A 219 -5.29 -19.81 -10.25
C THR A 219 -4.21 -20.81 -10.66
N LYS A 220 -3.35 -20.37 -11.56
CA LYS A 220 -2.25 -21.15 -12.14
C LYS A 220 -0.90 -20.62 -11.62
N LEU A 221 0.07 -21.51 -11.56
CA LEU A 221 1.47 -21.09 -11.48
C LEU A 221 1.93 -20.60 -12.87
N SER A 222 2.82 -19.65 -12.87
CA SER A 222 3.52 -19.19 -14.08
C SER A 222 5.03 -19.18 -13.84
N MET A 223 5.79 -19.24 -14.93
CA MET A 223 7.23 -19.03 -14.95
C MET A 223 7.48 -17.81 -15.85
N PRO A 224 7.66 -16.60 -15.27
CA PRO A 224 7.73 -15.35 -16.04
C PRO A 224 8.79 -15.34 -17.15
N ASP A 225 9.95 -15.94 -16.88
CA ASP A 225 11.11 -15.93 -17.79
C ASP A 225 11.21 -17.20 -18.65
N SER A 226 10.19 -18.05 -18.65
CA SER A 226 10.22 -19.34 -19.36
C SER A 226 9.42 -19.31 -20.66
N SER A 227 9.60 -20.36 -21.47
CA SER A 227 8.94 -20.50 -22.77
C SER A 227 7.41 -20.63 -22.62
N ALA A 228 6.67 -20.25 -23.67
CA ALA A 228 5.22 -20.41 -23.74
C ALA A 228 4.80 -21.89 -23.55
N ALA A 229 5.60 -22.83 -24.05
CA ALA A 229 5.32 -24.27 -23.91
C ALA A 229 5.42 -24.72 -22.44
N ALA A 230 6.41 -24.25 -21.69
CA ALA A 230 6.53 -24.57 -20.26
C ALA A 230 5.38 -23.98 -19.45
N ASN A 231 5.00 -22.73 -19.71
CA ASN A 231 3.84 -22.10 -19.10
C ASN A 231 2.51 -22.76 -19.49
N PHE A 232 2.39 -23.29 -20.71
CA PHE A 232 1.23 -24.09 -21.12
C PHE A 232 1.11 -25.36 -20.28
N LEU A 233 2.22 -26.10 -20.08
CA LEU A 233 2.23 -27.30 -19.25
C LEU A 233 1.88 -27.01 -17.78
N LEU A 234 2.46 -25.93 -17.22
CA LEU A 234 2.09 -25.46 -15.88
C LEU A 234 0.62 -25.05 -15.78
N GLY A 235 0.09 -24.46 -16.83
CA GLY A 235 -1.32 -24.04 -16.92
C GLY A 235 -2.33 -25.19 -16.81
N LEU A 236 -1.91 -26.44 -16.92
CA LEU A 236 -2.76 -27.63 -16.67
C LEU A 236 -3.01 -27.82 -15.17
N PHE A 237 -2.18 -27.26 -14.29
CA PHE A 237 -2.32 -27.35 -12.83
C PHE A 237 -2.93 -26.07 -12.30
N THR A 238 -4.09 -26.18 -11.69
CA THR A 238 -4.83 -25.05 -11.09
C THR A 238 -5.07 -25.30 -9.62
N SER A 239 -5.05 -24.25 -8.82
CA SER A 239 -5.48 -24.31 -7.43
C SER A 239 -6.95 -24.72 -7.35
N GLN A 240 -7.27 -25.65 -6.47
CA GLN A 240 -8.63 -26.06 -6.15
C GLN A 240 -8.75 -26.40 -4.68
N ASN A 241 -9.79 -25.91 -4.02
CA ASN A 241 -10.06 -26.16 -2.60
C ASN A 241 -8.82 -25.96 -1.72
N CYS A 242 -8.13 -24.84 -1.88
CA CYS A 242 -6.89 -24.54 -1.15
C CYS A 242 -5.74 -25.51 -1.41
N GLY A 243 -5.73 -26.20 -2.53
CA GLY A 243 -4.69 -27.17 -2.89
C GLY A 243 -4.17 -26.99 -4.31
N LEU A 244 -2.88 -27.12 -4.51
CA LEU A 244 -2.23 -27.18 -5.81
C LEU A 244 -1.13 -28.24 -5.77
N LEU A 245 -1.28 -29.33 -6.50
CA LEU A 245 -0.36 -30.46 -6.47
C LEU A 245 -0.06 -30.98 -5.04
N GLY A 246 -1.08 -30.96 -4.16
CA GLY A 246 -0.97 -31.39 -2.76
C GLY A 246 -0.27 -30.37 -1.84
N VAL A 247 0.11 -29.20 -2.35
CA VAL A 247 0.60 -28.09 -1.53
C VAL A 247 -0.61 -27.25 -1.09
N ASN A 248 -0.68 -26.91 0.22
CA ASN A 248 -1.70 -25.98 0.70
C ASN A 248 -1.47 -24.58 0.11
N THR A 249 -2.51 -23.98 -0.44
CA THR A 249 -2.46 -22.64 -1.10
C THR A 249 -3.34 -21.61 -0.42
N CYS A 250 -3.89 -21.91 0.76
CA CYS A 250 -4.64 -20.95 1.58
C CYS A 250 -3.95 -20.80 2.93
N PHE A 251 -3.72 -19.58 3.38
CA PHE A 251 -2.89 -19.24 4.53
C PHE A 251 -3.65 -18.30 5.45
N ASN A 252 -3.60 -18.55 6.77
CA ASN A 252 -4.23 -17.63 7.72
C ASN A 252 -3.52 -16.28 7.72
N LEU A 253 -4.26 -15.20 7.68
CA LEU A 253 -3.69 -13.85 7.74
C LEU A 253 -2.97 -13.60 9.07
N SER A 254 -3.36 -14.27 10.15
CA SER A 254 -2.70 -14.21 11.45
C SER A 254 -1.27 -14.74 11.48
N ASP A 255 -0.88 -15.55 10.49
CA ASP A 255 0.46 -16.13 10.40
C ASP A 255 1.49 -15.14 9.80
N TYR A 256 1.01 -13.96 9.34
CA TYR A 256 1.86 -12.92 8.75
C TYR A 256 2.00 -11.74 9.71
N GLY A 257 2.96 -11.84 10.63
CA GLY A 257 3.18 -10.83 11.65
C GLY A 257 3.71 -9.48 11.13
N SER A 258 4.38 -9.47 9.96
CA SER A 258 4.83 -8.22 9.30
C SER A 258 4.80 -8.39 7.79
N ILE A 259 3.94 -7.63 7.12
CA ILE A 259 3.72 -7.68 5.68
C ILE A 259 4.45 -6.49 5.03
N PRO A 260 5.34 -6.72 4.06
CA PRO A 260 5.93 -5.62 3.29
C PRO A 260 4.92 -5.06 2.30
N ILE A 261 4.66 -3.75 2.37
CA ILE A 261 3.87 -2.98 1.41
C ILE A 261 4.82 -2.24 0.49
N GLY A 262 4.73 -2.49 -0.81
CA GLY A 262 5.67 -1.99 -1.82
C GLY A 262 6.45 -3.13 -2.48
N LYS A 263 7.28 -2.79 -3.46
CA LYS A 263 8.16 -3.77 -4.11
C LYS A 263 9.30 -4.13 -3.16
N PHE A 264 9.21 -5.29 -2.54
CA PHE A 264 10.17 -5.77 -1.55
C PHE A 264 11.01 -6.90 -2.14
N ASP A 265 12.31 -6.76 -2.08
CA ASP A 265 13.25 -7.83 -2.43
C ASP A 265 13.55 -8.69 -1.19
N ASN A 266 13.07 -9.92 -1.24
CA ASN A 266 13.24 -10.87 -0.14
C ASN A 266 14.69 -11.37 0.04
N GLN A 267 15.56 -11.22 -0.96
CA GLN A 267 16.97 -11.61 -0.87
C GLN A 267 17.79 -10.53 -0.17
N THR A 268 17.63 -9.29 -0.61
CA THR A 268 18.36 -8.15 -0.04
C THR A 268 17.68 -7.54 1.18
N GLN A 269 16.42 -7.93 1.48
CA GLN A 269 15.57 -7.37 2.53
C GLN A 269 15.37 -5.85 2.38
N GLN A 270 15.35 -5.35 1.14
CA GLN A 270 15.21 -3.95 0.80
C GLN A 270 13.96 -3.69 -0.04
N PHE A 271 13.39 -2.50 0.13
CA PHE A 271 12.35 -2.02 -0.75
C PHE A 271 12.97 -1.42 -2.01
N THR A 272 12.51 -1.87 -3.17
CA THR A 272 12.96 -1.41 -4.49
C THR A 272 11.92 -0.54 -5.20
N GLY A 273 10.75 -0.35 -4.60
CA GLY A 273 9.70 0.50 -5.13
C GLY A 273 8.48 0.56 -4.21
N THR A 274 7.59 1.48 -4.52
CA THR A 274 6.37 1.78 -3.76
C THR A 274 5.17 0.99 -4.25
N ALA A 275 4.13 0.92 -3.43
CA ALA A 275 2.78 0.50 -3.80
C ALA A 275 1.93 1.74 -4.07
N ASN A 276 1.16 1.74 -5.17
CA ASN A 276 0.27 2.82 -5.55
C ASN A 276 -1.19 2.45 -5.26
N GLY A 277 -2.01 3.44 -4.92
CA GLY A 277 -3.45 3.22 -4.75
C GLY A 277 -3.86 2.53 -3.46
N VAL A 278 -2.99 2.50 -2.46
CA VAL A 278 -3.33 2.03 -1.11
C VAL A 278 -4.26 3.02 -0.44
N PHE A 279 -5.37 2.54 0.12
CA PHE A 279 -6.28 3.38 0.89
C PHE A 279 -7.07 2.60 1.95
N LEU A 280 -7.55 3.34 2.94
CA LEU A 280 -8.54 2.92 3.91
C LEU A 280 -9.79 3.78 3.74
N SER A 281 -10.97 3.17 3.72
CA SER A 281 -12.22 3.92 3.63
C SER A 281 -13.29 3.38 4.59
N MET A 282 -14.21 4.25 4.96
CA MET A 282 -15.39 3.92 5.74
C MET A 282 -16.60 4.54 5.06
N GLN A 283 -17.66 3.75 4.84
CA GLN A 283 -18.85 4.20 4.11
C GLN A 283 -20.13 3.57 4.67
N THR A 284 -21.20 4.34 4.60
CA THR A 284 -22.55 3.90 5.07
C THR A 284 -23.32 3.11 4.04
N GLU A 285 -22.93 3.19 2.76
CA GLU A 285 -23.44 2.41 1.63
C GLU A 285 -22.29 2.02 0.72
N ASN A 286 -22.50 1.20 -0.30
CA ASN A 286 -21.46 0.88 -1.27
C ASN A 286 -21.05 2.14 -2.04
N VAL A 287 -19.76 2.45 -2.06
CA VAL A 287 -19.18 3.60 -2.75
C VAL A 287 -18.20 3.13 -3.81
N GLN A 288 -18.28 3.72 -4.99
CA GLN A 288 -17.31 3.50 -6.07
C GLN A 288 -16.25 4.57 -6.00
N TRP A 289 -15.12 4.28 -5.36
CA TRP A 289 -13.97 5.17 -5.31
C TRP A 289 -13.22 5.12 -6.63
N ARG A 290 -12.86 6.30 -7.19
CA ARG A 290 -12.04 6.34 -8.39
C ARG A 290 -10.68 5.68 -8.12
N ASP A 291 -10.24 4.83 -9.04
CA ASP A 291 -8.92 4.22 -8.98
C ASP A 291 -7.86 5.31 -9.20
N GLN A 292 -6.84 5.31 -8.35
CA GLN A 292 -5.76 6.29 -8.43
C GLN A 292 -4.76 5.98 -9.55
N GLN A 293 -4.67 4.73 -9.95
CA GLN A 293 -3.76 4.27 -10.99
C GLN A 293 -4.38 4.32 -12.39
N ASP A 294 -5.70 4.26 -12.47
CA ASP A 294 -6.46 4.33 -13.72
C ASP A 294 -7.75 5.12 -13.50
N ALA A 295 -7.71 6.40 -13.87
CA ALA A 295 -8.84 7.30 -13.69
C ALA A 295 -10.13 6.89 -14.44
N SER A 296 -10.06 5.92 -15.35
CA SER A 296 -11.23 5.35 -16.02
C SER A 296 -11.92 4.25 -15.20
N LYS A 297 -11.28 3.74 -14.14
CA LYS A 297 -11.75 2.65 -13.31
C LYS A 297 -12.22 3.10 -11.95
N PHE A 298 -13.04 2.25 -11.35
CA PHE A 298 -13.56 2.44 -10.00
C PHE A 298 -13.36 1.18 -9.17
N ILE A 299 -13.06 1.39 -7.88
CA ILE A 299 -12.96 0.34 -6.86
C ILE A 299 -14.23 0.41 -6.03
N THR A 300 -15.03 -0.64 -6.06
CA THR A 300 -16.26 -0.73 -5.27
C THR A 300 -15.90 -1.12 -3.84
N ALA A 301 -16.03 -0.17 -2.92
CA ALA A 301 -15.95 -0.43 -1.49
C ALA A 301 -17.35 -0.72 -0.94
N LEU A 302 -17.50 -1.83 -0.24
CA LEU A 302 -18.75 -2.22 0.39
C LEU A 302 -19.03 -1.35 1.61
N ALA A 303 -20.30 -1.19 2.00
CA ALA A 303 -20.66 -0.51 3.23
C ALA A 303 -19.88 -1.06 4.43
N GLY A 304 -19.39 -0.18 5.30
CA GLY A 304 -18.51 -0.50 6.41
C GLY A 304 -17.10 0.02 6.25
N ALA A 305 -16.11 -0.64 6.84
CA ALA A 305 -14.71 -0.34 6.65
C ALA A 305 -14.12 -1.21 5.51
N PHE A 306 -13.26 -0.62 4.70
CA PHE A 306 -12.66 -1.26 3.55
C PHE A 306 -11.21 -0.79 3.38
N MET A 307 -10.28 -1.72 3.25
CA MET A 307 -8.86 -1.42 2.99
C MET A 307 -8.48 -1.95 1.60
N ASN A 308 -7.84 -1.12 0.82
CA ASN A 308 -7.37 -1.47 -0.52
C ASN A 308 -5.85 -1.55 -0.55
N ILE A 309 -5.34 -2.74 -0.75
CA ILE A 309 -3.92 -2.99 -1.07
C ILE A 309 -3.91 -3.64 -2.47
N PRO A 310 -3.83 -2.82 -3.52
CA PRO A 310 -4.13 -3.26 -4.88
C PRO A 310 -2.92 -3.87 -5.58
N ARG A 311 -3.15 -4.24 -6.82
CA ARG A 311 -2.11 -4.48 -7.81
C ARG A 311 -1.72 -3.15 -8.45
N ASN A 312 -0.42 -2.92 -8.64
CA ASN A 312 0.09 -1.73 -9.32
C ASN A 312 -0.31 -1.72 -10.80
N ALA A 313 -0.26 -0.56 -11.46
CA ALA A 313 -0.61 -0.42 -12.87
C ALA A 313 0.26 -1.27 -13.81
N ASP A 314 1.51 -1.57 -13.42
CA ASP A 314 2.41 -2.48 -14.13
C ASP A 314 2.07 -3.97 -13.94
N GLY A 315 0.98 -4.28 -13.24
CA GLY A 315 0.52 -5.64 -12.96
C GLY A 315 1.22 -6.32 -11.77
N THR A 316 2.17 -5.66 -11.09
CA THR A 316 2.80 -6.20 -9.88
C THR A 316 1.90 -5.99 -8.67
N ALA A 317 1.86 -6.96 -7.75
CA ALA A 317 1.12 -6.78 -6.50
C ALA A 317 1.84 -5.80 -5.56
N ALA A 318 1.06 -5.10 -4.73
CA ALA A 318 1.60 -4.25 -3.67
C ALA A 318 2.34 -5.05 -2.59
N ILE A 319 2.11 -6.35 -2.49
CA ILE A 319 2.78 -7.26 -1.56
C ILE A 319 3.51 -8.32 -2.37
N THR A 320 4.79 -8.52 -2.08
CA THR A 320 5.61 -9.58 -2.67
C THR A 320 6.13 -10.51 -1.58
N LEU A 321 5.82 -11.80 -1.67
CA LEU A 321 6.25 -12.83 -0.74
C LEU A 321 7.11 -13.89 -1.45
N SER A 322 8.03 -14.51 -0.73
CA SER A 322 8.63 -15.76 -1.16
C SER A 322 7.68 -16.95 -0.92
N PHE A 323 7.89 -18.09 -1.61
CA PHE A 323 7.16 -19.32 -1.29
C PHE A 323 7.36 -19.74 0.16
N GLN A 324 8.54 -19.52 0.72
CA GLN A 324 8.79 -19.83 2.13
C GLN A 324 7.90 -18.97 3.03
N GLN A 325 7.88 -17.66 2.81
CA GLN A 325 7.04 -16.76 3.59
C GLN A 325 5.54 -17.09 3.45
N ALA A 326 5.10 -17.41 2.24
CA ALA A 326 3.71 -17.75 2.00
C ALA A 326 3.30 -19.05 2.74
N LEU A 327 4.18 -20.07 2.75
CA LEU A 327 3.87 -21.38 3.33
C LEU A 327 4.14 -21.47 4.85
N GLU A 328 5.10 -20.71 5.35
CA GLU A 328 5.59 -20.80 6.74
C GLU A 328 5.20 -19.58 7.59
N GLY A 329 4.59 -18.54 6.96
CA GLY A 329 4.25 -17.28 7.60
C GLY A 329 5.44 -16.32 7.67
N ILE A 330 5.20 -15.15 8.27
CA ILE A 330 6.20 -14.10 8.47
C ILE A 330 6.21 -13.71 9.94
N ALA A 331 7.35 -13.85 10.57
CA ALA A 331 7.52 -13.39 11.94
C ALA A 331 7.31 -11.88 12.06
N ARG A 332 6.76 -11.43 13.19
CA ARG A 332 6.63 -10.01 13.48
C ARG A 332 8.02 -9.38 13.61
N LYS A 333 8.25 -8.28 12.90
CA LYS A 333 9.43 -7.44 13.08
C LYS A 333 9.29 -6.62 14.36
N ASP A 334 10.41 -6.20 14.93
CA ASP A 334 10.39 -5.24 16.02
C ASP A 334 9.83 -3.90 15.53
N THR A 335 9.00 -3.29 16.37
CA THR A 335 8.35 -2.01 16.06
C THR A 335 8.58 -0.96 17.15
N CYS A 336 9.42 -1.26 18.16
CA CYS A 336 9.67 -0.42 19.32
C CYS A 336 11.14 -0.07 19.47
N LEU A 337 11.44 1.22 19.67
CA LEU A 337 12.77 1.68 20.03
C LEU A 337 13.15 1.22 21.43
N GLY A 338 14.41 0.77 21.59
CA GLY A 338 15.03 0.51 22.90
C GLY A 338 14.67 -0.83 23.51
N SER A 339 14.06 -1.76 22.77
CA SER A 339 13.72 -3.07 23.32
C SER A 339 13.64 -4.15 22.26
N ALA A 340 14.77 -4.74 21.92
CA ALA A 340 14.79 -5.96 21.08
C ALA A 340 14.04 -7.16 21.70
N THR A 341 13.58 -7.06 22.95
CA THR A 341 12.96 -8.16 23.69
C THR A 341 11.52 -7.92 24.12
N HIS A 342 11.01 -6.70 23.98
CA HIS A 342 9.69 -6.33 24.48
C HIS A 342 8.98 -5.55 23.38
N GLY A 343 8.25 -6.24 22.52
CA GLY A 343 7.33 -5.56 21.61
C GLY A 343 6.45 -4.55 22.38
N CYS A 344 6.13 -3.41 21.78
CA CYS A 344 5.28 -2.41 22.43
C CYS A 344 3.92 -3.07 22.84
#